data_1108eaeb5f3cc41fb4ca85ec0ec54cd2
#
_entry.id   1108eaeb5f3cc41fb4ca85ec0ec54cd2
#
_cell.length_a   1.000
_cell.length_b   1.000
_cell.length_c   1.000
_cell.angle_alpha   90.00
_cell.angle_beta   90.00
_cell.angle_gamma   90.00
#
_symmetry.space_group_name_H-M   'P 1'
#
loop_
_entity.id
_entity.type
_entity.pdbx_description
1 polymer ?
#
loop_
_entity_poly.entity_id
_entity_poly.type
_entity_poly.pdbx_seq_one_letter_code
_entity_poly.pdbx_strand_id
1 'polypeptide(L)'
;MEVIKFGGTALQTKRQRENVINIIKEKKKPLIVVCSAMGRMGFSYATKTLKSLVNSNNLKDNEEGLLLSCGETISSIVLLSELREHIKETKIITCDNYPILIENNEFILKDIEVKENDIIIVPGFIVKKNGKLDVLNFGESDLSAILLAKIVNSKVVNLYKDIDGIYPLFPKLTYKIKSHKFLSYDEALLLNDLDYNIVNKRAIEYAKKYEITINIVFLDDNNIKTTISNKECENSIFGFKINQNIINIACRFPCKVKLEIEELFKENHIVIKEIYINESFVKVKLINTQLLSAKRLIVNKLLNEWINNIQ
;
A
#
# COMPACT_ATOMS: atom_id res chain seq x y z
N MET A 1 20.46 5.58 3.56
CA MET A 1 19.46 6.61 3.18
C MET A 1 18.09 6.03 3.40
N GLU A 2 17.15 6.83 3.89
CA GLU A 2 15.76 6.41 4.11
C GLU A 2 14.86 7.01 3.03
N VAL A 3 13.86 6.25 2.58
CA VAL A 3 12.79 6.74 1.70
C VAL A 3 11.46 6.57 2.44
N ILE A 4 10.73 7.67 2.59
CA ILE A 4 9.42 7.69 3.24
C ILE A 4 8.37 8.22 2.27
N LYS A 5 7.14 7.74 2.41
CA LYS A 5 6.05 8.20 1.56
C LYS A 5 4.81 8.51 2.38
N PHE A 6 4.22 9.66 2.12
CA PHE A 6 2.96 10.08 2.74
C PHE A 6 1.80 9.99 1.75
N GLY A 7 0.71 9.35 2.18
CA GLY A 7 -0.54 9.27 1.42
C GLY A 7 -1.32 10.59 1.43
N GLY A 8 -2.31 10.70 0.55
CA GLY A 8 -3.10 11.92 0.41
C GLY A 8 -3.81 12.37 1.69
N THR A 9 -4.28 11.43 2.52
CA THR A 9 -4.90 11.73 3.82
C THR A 9 -3.92 12.37 4.80
N ALA A 10 -2.64 11.99 4.77
CA ALA A 10 -1.61 12.59 5.63
C ALA A 10 -1.29 14.04 5.26
N LEU A 11 -1.55 14.44 4.01
CA LEU A 11 -1.20 15.77 3.47
C LEU A 11 -2.41 16.70 3.32
N GLN A 12 -3.62 16.22 3.66
CA GLN A 12 -4.88 16.85 3.32
C GLN A 12 -5.11 18.20 4.00
N THR A 13 -4.86 18.31 5.31
CA THR A 13 -5.08 19.51 6.11
C THR A 13 -3.77 20.04 6.68
N LYS A 14 -3.73 21.30 7.07
CA LYS A 14 -2.55 21.91 7.71
C LYS A 14 -2.13 21.12 8.96
N ARG A 15 -3.07 20.75 9.83
CA ARG A 15 -2.81 19.96 11.04
C ARG A 15 -2.16 18.59 10.72
N GLN A 16 -2.62 17.91 9.66
CA GLN A 16 -2.02 16.64 9.25
C GLN A 16 -0.60 16.85 8.71
N ARG A 17 -0.37 17.91 7.93
CA ARG A 17 0.98 18.24 7.45
C ARG A 17 1.93 18.68 8.57
N GLU A 18 1.45 19.35 9.61
CA GLU A 18 2.23 19.62 10.83
C GLU A 18 2.73 18.32 11.47
N ASN A 19 1.88 17.28 11.55
CA ASN A 19 2.31 15.95 12.01
C ASN A 19 3.37 15.33 11.08
N VAL A 20 3.16 15.41 9.77
CA VAL A 20 4.15 14.97 8.76
C VAL A 20 5.49 15.69 8.93
N ILE A 21 5.48 17.01 9.13
CA ILE A 21 6.68 17.81 9.37
C ILE A 21 7.42 17.35 10.64
N ASN A 22 6.70 17.09 11.72
CA ASN A 22 7.28 16.59 12.95
C ASN A 22 7.96 15.22 12.72
N ILE A 23 7.30 14.31 12.00
CA ILE A 23 7.90 13.03 11.61
C ILE A 23 9.18 13.23 10.80
N ILE A 24 9.17 14.10 9.79
CA ILE A 24 10.33 14.38 8.94
C ILE A 24 11.49 14.94 9.77
N LYS A 25 11.23 15.82 10.74
CA LYS A 25 12.26 16.43 11.62
C LYS A 25 13.00 15.39 12.47
N GLU A 26 12.35 14.32 12.85
CA GLU A 26 12.89 13.23 13.66
C GLU A 26 13.69 12.20 12.85
N LYS A 27 13.58 12.22 11.52
CA LYS A 27 14.25 11.26 10.64
C LYS A 27 15.73 11.57 10.45
N LYS A 28 16.51 10.49 10.28
CA LYS A 28 17.91 10.60 9.88
C LYS A 28 18.02 11.09 8.44
N LYS A 29 19.00 11.94 8.19
CA LYS A 29 19.35 12.40 6.84
C LYS A 29 20.48 11.55 6.26
N PRO A 30 20.64 11.48 4.94
CA PRO A 30 19.76 12.06 3.94
C PRO A 30 18.43 11.32 3.82
N LEU A 31 17.36 12.04 3.43
CA LEU A 31 15.98 11.57 3.41
C LEU A 31 15.29 11.93 2.09
N ILE A 32 14.62 10.96 1.47
CA ILE A 32 13.69 11.18 0.36
C ILE A 32 12.25 11.12 0.91
N VAL A 33 11.46 12.15 0.60
CA VAL A 33 10.06 12.29 1.02
C VAL A 33 9.15 12.28 -0.20
N VAL A 34 8.41 11.21 -0.40
CA VAL A 34 7.47 11.06 -1.54
C VAL A 34 6.07 11.51 -1.13
N CYS A 35 5.50 12.44 -1.88
CA CYS A 35 4.18 13.01 -1.62
C CYS A 35 3.14 12.50 -2.61
N SER A 36 1.98 12.07 -2.11
CA SER A 36 0.77 11.89 -2.93
C SER A 36 -0.01 13.20 -3.03
N ALA A 37 -0.93 13.29 -4.00
CA ALA A 37 -1.91 14.37 -4.07
C ALA A 37 -2.69 14.50 -2.75
N MET A 38 -3.03 15.73 -2.35
CA MET A 38 -3.73 16.01 -1.09
C MET A 38 -5.18 15.50 -1.10
N GLY A 39 -5.53 14.73 -0.07
CA GLY A 39 -6.90 14.33 0.20
C GLY A 39 -7.39 13.11 -0.60
N ARG A 40 -8.70 12.90 -0.54
CA ARG A 40 -9.45 11.87 -1.27
C ARG A 40 -10.47 12.53 -2.19
N MET A 41 -11.22 11.74 -2.96
CA MET A 41 -12.33 12.24 -3.81
C MET A 41 -13.19 13.26 -3.04
N GLY A 42 -13.42 14.41 -3.66
CA GLY A 42 -14.13 15.56 -3.07
C GLY A 42 -13.19 16.66 -2.55
N PHE A 43 -11.90 16.40 -2.34
CA PHE A 43 -10.90 17.44 -2.06
C PHE A 43 -10.33 17.98 -3.37
N SER A 44 -10.15 19.31 -3.45
CA SER A 44 -9.88 20.04 -4.71
C SER A 44 -8.67 19.48 -5.50
N TYR A 45 -7.63 19.01 -4.81
CA TYR A 45 -6.37 18.58 -5.45
C TYR A 45 -6.18 17.06 -5.44
N ALA A 46 -7.19 16.30 -5.00
CA ALA A 46 -7.12 14.84 -5.03
C ALA A 46 -7.18 14.34 -6.48
N THR A 47 -6.36 13.35 -6.82
CA THR A 47 -6.22 12.81 -8.18
C THR A 47 -7.56 12.42 -8.81
N LYS A 48 -8.48 11.79 -8.02
CA LYS A 48 -9.84 11.45 -8.51
C LYS A 48 -10.71 12.68 -8.77
N THR A 49 -10.56 13.73 -7.97
CA THR A 49 -11.28 15.00 -8.20
C THR A 49 -10.75 15.69 -9.45
N LEU A 50 -9.43 15.77 -9.63
CA LEU A 50 -8.85 16.33 -10.86
C LEU A 50 -9.31 15.55 -12.09
N LYS A 51 -9.31 14.22 -12.04
CA LYS A 51 -9.80 13.38 -13.14
C LYS A 51 -11.26 13.65 -13.47
N SER A 52 -12.11 13.94 -12.50
CA SER A 52 -13.53 14.22 -12.72
C SER A 52 -13.82 15.56 -13.39
N LEU A 53 -12.82 16.44 -13.53
CA LEU A 53 -12.96 17.74 -14.19
C LEU A 53 -13.01 17.63 -15.72
N VAL A 54 -12.57 16.51 -16.29
CA VAL A 54 -12.41 16.35 -17.72
C VAL A 54 -13.08 15.06 -18.21
N ASN A 55 -13.44 15.07 -19.50
CA ASN A 55 -13.77 13.85 -20.22
C ASN A 55 -12.49 13.33 -20.87
N SER A 56 -11.94 12.24 -20.37
CA SER A 56 -10.69 11.64 -20.86
C SER A 56 -10.72 11.30 -22.36
N ASN A 57 -11.91 11.04 -22.94
CA ASN A 57 -12.05 10.77 -24.38
C ASN A 57 -11.76 12.00 -25.25
N ASN A 58 -11.79 13.20 -24.69
CA ASN A 58 -11.49 14.45 -25.40
C ASN A 58 -10.01 14.88 -25.26
N LEU A 59 -9.23 14.12 -24.49
CA LEU A 59 -7.81 14.40 -24.25
C LEU A 59 -6.93 13.53 -25.15
N LYS A 60 -5.75 14.04 -25.49
CA LYS A 60 -4.76 13.37 -26.33
C LYS A 60 -3.48 13.12 -25.55
N ASP A 61 -2.76 12.06 -25.93
CA ASP A 61 -1.42 11.74 -25.41
C ASP A 61 -1.34 11.83 -23.88
N ASN A 62 -0.49 12.73 -23.39
CA ASN A 62 -0.19 12.94 -21.98
C ASN A 62 -1.00 14.08 -21.31
N GLU A 63 -2.05 14.61 -21.95
CA GLU A 63 -2.82 15.76 -21.41
C GLU A 63 -3.52 15.40 -20.09
N GLU A 64 -4.06 14.19 -19.97
CA GLU A 64 -4.62 13.70 -18.70
C GLU A 64 -3.52 13.58 -17.63
N GLY A 65 -2.34 13.04 -18.01
CA GLY A 65 -1.19 12.94 -17.13
C GLY A 65 -0.72 14.30 -16.60
N LEU A 66 -0.69 15.32 -17.45
CA LEU A 66 -0.40 16.70 -17.03
C LEU A 66 -1.38 17.20 -15.97
N LEU A 67 -2.70 17.03 -16.20
CA LEU A 67 -3.71 17.42 -15.23
C LEU A 67 -3.54 16.67 -13.91
N LEU A 68 -3.38 15.36 -13.95
CA LEU A 68 -3.28 14.54 -12.75
C LEU A 68 -2.00 14.82 -11.96
N SER A 69 -0.88 15.10 -12.63
CA SER A 69 0.40 15.44 -11.97
C SER A 69 0.34 16.75 -11.15
N CYS A 70 -0.62 17.62 -11.44
CA CYS A 70 -0.83 18.85 -10.68
C CYS A 70 -1.13 18.56 -9.20
N GLY A 71 -1.84 17.48 -8.89
CA GLY A 71 -2.19 17.11 -7.52
C GLY A 71 -0.96 16.85 -6.65
N GLU A 72 -0.04 16.04 -7.15
CA GLU A 72 1.22 15.71 -6.47
C GLU A 72 2.17 16.89 -6.42
N THR A 73 2.23 17.68 -7.50
CA THR A 73 3.06 18.89 -7.57
C THR A 73 2.62 19.92 -6.54
N ILE A 74 1.31 20.23 -6.47
CA ILE A 74 0.75 21.16 -5.48
C ILE A 74 1.03 20.66 -4.06
N SER A 75 0.76 19.39 -3.79
CA SER A 75 0.99 18.76 -2.49
C SER A 75 2.43 18.90 -2.04
N SER A 76 3.36 18.62 -2.94
CA SER A 76 4.81 18.68 -2.68
C SER A 76 5.30 20.11 -2.42
N ILE A 77 4.81 21.10 -3.18
CA ILE A 77 5.19 22.51 -2.99
C ILE A 77 4.62 23.07 -1.70
N VAL A 78 3.37 22.71 -1.34
CA VAL A 78 2.76 23.11 -0.07
C VAL A 78 3.58 22.57 1.11
N LEU A 79 3.89 21.24 1.10
CA LEU A 79 4.72 20.65 2.15
C LEU A 79 6.13 21.26 2.19
N LEU A 80 6.75 21.54 1.02
CA LEU A 80 8.05 22.19 0.92
C LEU A 80 8.04 23.55 1.61
N SER A 81 7.02 24.37 1.30
CA SER A 81 6.89 25.73 1.87
C SER A 81 6.80 25.67 3.41
N GLU A 82 5.91 24.83 3.92
CA GLU A 82 5.72 24.65 5.37
C GLU A 82 6.96 24.03 6.04
N LEU A 83 7.63 23.06 5.42
CA LEU A 83 8.84 22.43 5.97
C LEU A 83 10.03 23.39 6.01
N ARG A 84 10.16 24.31 5.05
CA ARG A 84 11.22 25.34 5.02
C ARG A 84 11.11 26.37 6.14
N GLU A 85 9.98 26.51 6.78
CA GLU A 85 9.86 27.30 8.02
C GLU A 85 10.74 26.71 9.15
N HIS A 86 11.03 25.41 9.08
CA HIS A 86 11.83 24.68 10.07
C HIS A 86 13.20 24.23 9.55
N ILE A 87 13.28 23.83 8.27
CA ILE A 87 14.49 23.28 7.64
C ILE A 87 14.70 23.96 6.28
N LYS A 88 15.44 25.07 6.28
CA LYS A 88 15.62 25.96 5.10
C LYS A 88 16.16 25.24 3.86
N GLU A 89 17.11 24.32 4.04
CA GLU A 89 17.84 23.64 2.95
C GLU A 89 17.07 22.45 2.34
N THR A 90 15.73 22.37 2.59
CA THR A 90 14.90 21.33 1.96
C THR A 90 14.82 21.54 0.45
N LYS A 91 15.10 20.49 -0.31
CA LYS A 91 15.06 20.44 -1.78
C LYS A 91 13.78 19.82 -2.29
N ILE A 92 13.50 20.03 -3.58
CA ILE A 92 12.43 19.36 -4.30
C ILE A 92 12.91 18.91 -5.67
N ILE A 93 12.50 17.74 -6.11
CA ILE A 93 12.63 17.30 -7.50
C ILE A 93 11.44 17.84 -8.27
N THR A 94 11.71 18.58 -9.33
CA THR A 94 10.70 19.12 -10.23
C THR A 94 10.49 18.21 -11.44
N CYS A 95 9.44 18.49 -12.20
CA CYS A 95 9.12 17.73 -13.40
C CYS A 95 10.25 17.73 -14.44
N ASP A 96 11.08 18.80 -14.50
CA ASP A 96 12.17 18.91 -15.47
C ASP A 96 13.27 17.86 -15.22
N ASN A 97 13.60 17.61 -13.96
CA ASN A 97 14.65 16.69 -13.53
C ASN A 97 14.09 15.40 -12.93
N TYR A 98 12.88 14.99 -13.33
CA TYR A 98 12.24 13.83 -12.74
C TYR A 98 13.00 12.54 -13.09
N PRO A 99 13.36 11.70 -12.10
CA PRO A 99 14.33 10.62 -12.31
C PRO A 99 13.71 9.31 -12.82
N ILE A 100 12.38 9.18 -12.84
CA ILE A 100 11.69 7.97 -13.29
C ILE A 100 11.15 8.21 -14.69
N LEU A 101 11.70 7.50 -15.68
CA LEU A 101 11.28 7.55 -17.07
C LEU A 101 10.65 6.23 -17.49
N ILE A 102 9.80 6.29 -18.53
CA ILE A 102 9.26 5.10 -19.19
C ILE A 102 9.61 5.19 -20.68
N GLU A 103 10.38 4.23 -21.17
CA GLU A 103 10.71 4.05 -22.57
C GLU A 103 10.48 2.57 -22.95
N ASN A 104 9.83 2.32 -24.06
CA ASN A 104 9.48 0.95 -24.53
C ASN A 104 8.77 0.10 -23.44
N ASN A 105 7.91 0.73 -22.62
CA ASN A 105 7.21 0.13 -21.49
C ASN A 105 8.10 -0.35 -20.32
N GLU A 106 9.36 0.05 -20.30
CA GLU A 106 10.29 -0.25 -19.21
C GLU A 106 10.65 1.01 -18.42
N PHE A 107 10.93 0.85 -17.13
CA PHE A 107 11.41 1.95 -16.30
C PHE A 107 12.91 2.17 -16.54
N ILE A 108 13.25 3.42 -16.89
CA ILE A 108 14.62 3.92 -16.88
C ILE A 108 14.76 4.83 -15.69
N LEU A 109 15.69 4.47 -14.80
CA LEU A 109 15.94 5.18 -13.54
C LEU A 109 17.21 6.00 -13.67
N LYS A 110 17.10 7.32 -13.49
CA LYS A 110 18.23 8.23 -13.49
C LYS A 110 18.71 8.51 -12.08
N ASP A 111 20.01 8.68 -11.91
CA ASP A 111 20.58 9.03 -10.62
C ASP A 111 20.11 10.40 -10.12
N ILE A 112 20.04 10.52 -8.81
CA ILE A 112 19.74 11.75 -8.09
C ILE A 112 20.97 12.12 -7.27
N GLU A 113 21.45 13.36 -7.42
CA GLU A 113 22.48 13.89 -6.54
C GLU A 113 21.90 14.10 -5.14
N VAL A 114 22.44 13.39 -4.15
CA VAL A 114 22.02 13.48 -2.75
C VAL A 114 23.23 13.73 -1.87
N LYS A 115 23.17 14.80 -1.07
CA LYS A 115 24.19 15.14 -0.07
C LYS A 115 23.78 14.62 1.32
N GLU A 116 24.75 14.48 2.22
CA GLU A 116 24.58 13.86 3.55
C GLU A 116 23.44 14.44 4.39
N ASN A 117 23.18 15.74 4.28
CA ASN A 117 22.17 16.44 5.08
C ASN A 117 20.89 16.76 4.30
N ASP A 118 20.73 16.24 3.09
CA ASP A 118 19.59 16.57 2.24
C ASP A 118 18.27 15.98 2.77
N ILE A 119 17.23 16.79 2.67
CA ILE A 119 15.84 16.34 2.64
C ILE A 119 15.31 16.72 1.27
N ILE A 120 14.90 15.73 0.49
CA ILE A 120 14.45 15.92 -0.88
C ILE A 120 12.99 15.49 -0.98
N ILE A 121 12.10 16.45 -1.25
CA ILE A 121 10.70 16.18 -1.54
C ILE A 121 10.57 15.76 -3.00
N VAL A 122 9.80 14.70 -3.26
CA VAL A 122 9.55 14.19 -4.60
C VAL A 122 8.03 14.02 -4.78
N PRO A 123 7.42 14.69 -5.77
CA PRO A 123 6.05 14.40 -6.15
C PRO A 123 5.96 12.92 -6.57
N GLY A 124 5.12 12.11 -5.92
CA GLY A 124 4.89 10.74 -6.32
C GLY A 124 4.06 10.63 -7.60
N PHE A 125 3.81 9.40 -8.09
CA PHE A 125 2.92 9.13 -9.22
C PHE A 125 3.38 9.67 -10.59
N ILE A 126 4.27 10.65 -10.63
CA ILE A 126 4.79 11.29 -11.85
C ILE A 126 5.83 10.39 -12.54
N VAL A 127 5.89 10.47 -13.86
CA VAL A 127 6.94 9.87 -14.71
C VAL A 127 7.21 10.77 -15.91
N LYS A 128 8.31 10.53 -16.63
CA LYS A 128 8.51 11.03 -17.99
C LYS A 128 8.36 9.89 -18.99
N LYS A 129 7.40 10.00 -19.90
CA LYS A 129 7.17 9.03 -20.97
C LYS A 129 7.49 9.68 -22.30
N ASN A 130 8.45 9.10 -23.05
CA ASN A 130 8.92 9.66 -24.32
C ASN A 130 9.31 11.17 -24.21
N GLY A 131 9.99 11.54 -23.12
CA GLY A 131 10.41 12.92 -22.84
C GLY A 131 9.31 13.87 -22.36
N LYS A 132 8.04 13.47 -22.36
CA LYS A 132 6.90 14.26 -21.88
C LYS A 132 6.52 13.88 -20.46
N LEU A 133 6.00 14.84 -19.69
CA LEU A 133 5.44 14.58 -18.38
C LEU A 133 4.18 13.73 -18.51
N ASP A 134 4.12 12.68 -17.71
CA ASP A 134 2.99 11.75 -17.63
C ASP A 134 2.89 11.20 -16.21
N VAL A 135 1.96 10.32 -15.95
CA VAL A 135 1.75 9.70 -14.64
C VAL A 135 1.74 8.17 -14.76
N LEU A 136 2.03 7.51 -13.64
CA LEU A 136 1.85 6.07 -13.47
C LEU A 136 0.35 5.73 -13.47
N ASN A 137 0.01 4.44 -13.33
CA ASN A 137 -1.39 4.07 -13.15
C ASN A 137 -1.94 4.56 -11.81
N PHE A 138 -3.26 4.66 -11.73
CA PHE A 138 -3.95 5.18 -10.55
C PHE A 138 -3.53 4.48 -9.26
N GLY A 139 -3.13 5.25 -8.25
CA GLY A 139 -2.73 4.72 -6.94
C GLY A 139 -1.27 4.25 -6.84
N GLU A 140 -0.43 4.49 -7.85
CA GLU A 140 0.96 4.01 -7.90
C GLU A 140 2.00 4.95 -7.27
N SER A 141 1.62 5.88 -6.38
CA SER A 141 2.61 6.67 -5.63
C SER A 141 3.45 5.81 -4.66
N ASP A 142 2.96 4.62 -4.25
CA ASP A 142 3.75 3.64 -3.51
C ASP A 142 4.87 3.06 -4.40
N LEU A 143 4.57 2.81 -5.70
CA LEU A 143 5.57 2.38 -6.69
C LEU A 143 6.66 3.44 -6.89
N SER A 144 6.29 4.72 -6.96
CA SER A 144 7.29 5.82 -7.03
C SER A 144 8.29 5.74 -5.89
N ALA A 145 7.83 5.48 -4.66
CA ALA A 145 8.72 5.35 -3.50
C ALA A 145 9.69 4.16 -3.63
N ILE A 146 9.23 3.02 -4.17
CA ILE A 146 10.08 1.86 -4.43
C ILE A 146 11.12 2.14 -5.51
N LEU A 147 10.72 2.78 -6.62
CA LEU A 147 11.64 3.13 -7.71
C LEU A 147 12.70 4.15 -7.24
N LEU A 148 12.30 5.14 -6.45
CA LEU A 148 13.22 6.10 -5.83
C LEU A 148 14.16 5.41 -4.84
N ALA A 149 13.68 4.47 -4.04
CA ALA A 149 14.54 3.68 -3.15
C ALA A 149 15.58 2.88 -3.94
N LYS A 150 15.23 2.33 -5.09
CA LYS A 150 16.19 1.68 -6.00
C LYS A 150 17.24 2.65 -6.52
N ILE A 151 16.83 3.86 -6.95
CA ILE A 151 17.75 4.91 -7.43
C ILE A 151 18.79 5.27 -6.36
N VAL A 152 18.36 5.47 -5.11
CA VAL A 152 19.24 5.91 -4.02
C VAL A 152 19.83 4.73 -3.21
N ASN A 153 19.73 3.50 -3.71
CA ASN A 153 20.19 2.27 -3.06
C ASN A 153 19.67 2.08 -1.61
N SER A 154 18.45 2.55 -1.34
CA SER A 154 17.78 2.28 -0.07
C SER A 154 17.23 0.85 -0.04
N LYS A 155 17.42 0.15 1.05
CA LYS A 155 16.87 -1.20 1.27
C LYS A 155 15.52 -1.21 1.96
N VAL A 156 15.04 -0.03 2.37
CA VAL A 156 13.80 0.10 3.14
C VAL A 156 12.99 1.30 2.64
N VAL A 157 11.69 1.11 2.50
CA VAL A 157 10.71 2.16 2.25
C VAL A 157 9.67 2.14 3.36
N ASN A 158 9.42 3.30 3.97
CA ASN A 158 8.38 3.46 4.98
C ASN A 158 7.16 4.15 4.35
N LEU A 159 6.06 3.42 4.23
CA LEU A 159 4.78 3.91 3.72
C LEU A 159 3.90 4.35 4.90
N TYR A 160 3.73 5.64 5.09
CA TYR A 160 2.84 6.21 6.09
C TYR A 160 1.39 6.14 5.62
N LYS A 161 0.58 5.40 6.34
CA LYS A 161 -0.83 5.13 6.04
C LYS A 161 -1.72 5.55 7.21
N ASP A 162 -2.99 5.78 6.92
CA ASP A 162 -4.07 6.03 7.89
C ASP A 162 -4.70 4.73 8.43
N ILE A 163 -4.03 3.62 8.26
CA ILE A 163 -4.40 2.30 8.77
C ILE A 163 -3.27 1.74 9.63
N ASP A 164 -3.64 1.04 10.69
CA ASP A 164 -2.74 0.47 11.67
C ASP A 164 -2.24 -0.95 11.30
N GLY A 165 -1.98 -1.19 10.01
CA GLY A 165 -1.39 -2.42 9.48
C GLY A 165 -2.29 -3.20 8.54
N ILE A 166 -1.80 -4.36 8.10
CA ILE A 166 -2.52 -5.30 7.24
C ILE A 166 -3.10 -6.41 8.11
N TYR A 167 -4.41 -6.57 8.06
CA TYR A 167 -5.14 -7.54 8.86
C TYR A 167 -5.52 -8.76 8.02
N PRO A 168 -5.58 -9.97 8.61
CA PRO A 168 -6.05 -11.16 7.90
C PRO A 168 -7.55 -11.12 7.59
N LEU A 169 -8.30 -10.31 8.32
CA LEU A 169 -9.72 -10.08 8.12
C LEU A 169 -10.01 -8.58 8.20
N PHE A 170 -11.05 -8.12 7.52
CA PHE A 170 -11.42 -6.70 7.55
C PHE A 170 -11.61 -6.22 9.01
N PRO A 171 -10.91 -5.19 9.48
CA PRO A 171 -10.87 -4.79 10.91
C PRO A 171 -12.24 -4.52 11.53
N LYS A 172 -13.20 -4.07 10.71
CA LYS A 172 -14.58 -3.75 11.14
C LYS A 172 -15.37 -4.95 11.71
N LEU A 173 -14.85 -6.18 11.60
CA LEU A 173 -15.58 -7.37 12.01
C LEU A 173 -15.27 -7.83 13.44
N THR A 174 -14.10 -7.50 13.98
CA THR A 174 -13.73 -7.81 15.36
C THR A 174 -12.50 -7.01 15.80
N TYR A 175 -12.56 -6.42 16.99
CA TYR A 175 -11.46 -5.65 17.59
C TYR A 175 -10.33 -6.52 18.19
N LYS A 176 -10.48 -7.85 18.15
CA LYS A 176 -9.52 -8.79 18.76
C LYS A 176 -8.43 -9.27 17.80
N ILE A 177 -8.59 -9.03 16.49
CA ILE A 177 -7.60 -9.48 15.49
C ILE A 177 -6.46 -8.47 15.45
N LYS A 178 -5.22 -8.97 15.52
CA LYS A 178 -4.01 -8.16 15.34
C LYS A 178 -3.62 -8.12 13.86
N SER A 179 -2.97 -7.03 13.45
CA SER A 179 -2.35 -6.94 12.13
C SER A 179 -1.18 -7.92 12.01
N HIS A 180 -0.89 -8.34 10.79
CA HIS A 180 0.31 -9.11 10.51
C HIS A 180 1.55 -8.29 10.84
N LYS A 181 2.44 -8.86 11.65
CA LYS A 181 3.75 -8.25 11.92
C LYS A 181 4.65 -8.33 10.69
N PHE A 182 4.62 -9.48 10.02
CA PHE A 182 5.38 -9.76 8.80
C PHE A 182 4.48 -10.39 7.75
N LEU A 183 4.77 -10.10 6.48
CA LEU A 183 4.23 -10.76 5.30
C LEU A 183 5.37 -10.91 4.30
N SER A 184 5.44 -12.05 3.62
CA SER A 184 6.30 -12.15 2.44
C SER A 184 5.72 -11.33 1.28
N TYR A 185 6.53 -11.01 0.27
CA TYR A 185 6.03 -10.33 -0.91
C TYR A 185 4.94 -11.13 -1.60
N ASP A 186 5.07 -12.46 -1.66
CA ASP A 186 4.08 -13.33 -2.29
C ASP A 186 2.77 -13.37 -1.51
N GLU A 187 2.82 -13.45 -0.18
CA GLU A 187 1.63 -13.33 0.68
C GLU A 187 0.93 -11.98 0.50
N ALA A 188 1.68 -10.89 0.43
CA ALA A 188 1.12 -9.55 0.21
C ALA A 188 0.49 -9.42 -1.20
N LEU A 189 1.07 -10.03 -2.23
CA LEU A 189 0.49 -10.10 -3.58
C LEU A 189 -0.80 -10.92 -3.60
N LEU A 190 -0.85 -12.05 -2.90
CA LEU A 190 -2.06 -12.87 -2.76
C LEU A 190 -3.18 -12.12 -2.03
N LEU A 191 -2.84 -11.31 -1.02
CA LEU A 191 -3.82 -10.43 -0.39
C LEU A 191 -4.38 -9.40 -1.36
N ASN A 192 -3.57 -8.85 -2.27
CA ASN A 192 -4.06 -7.97 -3.32
C ASN A 192 -5.02 -8.68 -4.29
N ASP A 193 -4.81 -9.96 -4.60
CA ASP A 193 -5.76 -10.77 -5.38
C ASP A 193 -7.11 -10.98 -4.65
N LEU A 194 -7.12 -10.82 -3.32
CA LEU A 194 -8.31 -10.70 -2.50
C LEU A 194 -8.84 -9.26 -2.34
N ASP A 195 -8.37 -8.30 -3.15
CA ASP A 195 -8.70 -6.86 -3.13
C ASP A 195 -8.36 -6.13 -1.82
N TYR A 196 -7.36 -6.56 -1.09
CA TYR A 196 -6.91 -5.82 0.10
C TYR A 196 -6.33 -4.46 -0.25
N ASN A 197 -5.59 -4.35 -1.36
CA ASN A 197 -5.09 -3.11 -1.99
C ASN A 197 -4.50 -2.06 -1.03
N ILE A 198 -3.89 -2.50 0.06
CA ILE A 198 -3.27 -1.61 1.06
C ILE A 198 -1.97 -1.02 0.52
N VAL A 199 -1.18 -1.84 -0.17
CA VAL A 199 -0.04 -1.42 -0.96
C VAL A 199 -0.32 -1.77 -2.42
N ASN A 200 0.02 -0.88 -3.34
CA ASN A 200 -0.15 -1.14 -4.76
C ASN A 200 0.58 -2.42 -5.20
N LYS A 201 -0.08 -3.26 -6.02
CA LYS A 201 0.45 -4.55 -6.48
C LYS A 201 1.82 -4.41 -7.14
N ARG A 202 1.96 -3.48 -8.10
CA ARG A 202 3.24 -3.24 -8.78
C ARG A 202 4.32 -2.74 -7.83
N ALA A 203 3.98 -1.97 -6.80
CA ALA A 203 4.94 -1.57 -5.78
C ALA A 203 5.52 -2.80 -5.04
N ILE A 204 4.69 -3.80 -4.72
CA ILE A 204 5.15 -5.06 -4.09
C ILE A 204 6.01 -5.87 -5.06
N GLU A 205 5.60 -6.00 -6.33
CA GLU A 205 6.35 -6.72 -7.38
C GLU A 205 7.75 -6.12 -7.58
N TYR A 206 7.87 -4.79 -7.67
CA TYR A 206 9.15 -4.12 -7.81
C TYR A 206 9.96 -4.13 -6.51
N ALA A 207 9.32 -4.07 -5.34
CA ALA A 207 9.99 -4.25 -4.06
C ALA A 207 10.61 -5.65 -3.94
N LYS A 208 9.89 -6.70 -4.36
CA LYS A 208 10.41 -8.08 -4.48
C LYS A 208 11.59 -8.15 -5.44
N LYS A 209 11.45 -7.57 -6.65
CA LYS A 209 12.51 -7.55 -7.69
C LYS A 209 13.81 -6.89 -7.21
N TYR A 210 13.69 -5.83 -6.40
CA TYR A 210 14.84 -5.06 -5.93
C TYR A 210 15.27 -5.39 -4.50
N GLU A 211 14.61 -6.35 -3.85
CA GLU A 211 14.82 -6.74 -2.45
C GLU A 211 14.71 -5.55 -1.48
N ILE A 212 13.66 -4.73 -1.67
CA ILE A 212 13.36 -3.56 -0.86
C ILE A 212 12.27 -3.92 0.15
N THR A 213 12.58 -3.83 1.43
CA THR A 213 11.60 -3.99 2.52
C THR A 213 10.60 -2.84 2.53
N ILE A 214 9.31 -3.15 2.63
CA ILE A 214 8.24 -2.17 2.78
C ILE A 214 7.73 -2.22 4.22
N ASN A 215 7.79 -1.10 4.93
CA ASN A 215 7.15 -0.95 6.22
C ASN A 215 5.85 -0.16 6.07
N ILE A 216 4.76 -0.69 6.57
CA ILE A 216 3.52 0.05 6.79
C ILE A 216 3.62 0.72 8.15
N VAL A 217 3.70 2.04 8.14
CA VAL A 217 3.80 2.87 9.35
C VAL A 217 2.45 3.52 9.59
N PHE A 218 1.91 3.39 10.79
CA PHE A 218 0.69 4.07 11.15
C PHE A 218 0.98 5.54 11.45
N LEU A 219 0.25 6.42 10.79
CA LEU A 219 0.53 7.86 10.82
C LEU A 219 0.36 8.47 12.21
N ASP A 220 -0.59 7.97 13.01
CA ASP A 220 -0.96 8.60 14.28
C ASP A 220 0.05 8.31 15.41
N ASP A 221 0.70 7.14 15.39
CA ASP A 221 1.66 6.74 16.44
C ASP A 221 3.09 6.56 15.95
N ASN A 222 3.33 6.79 14.64
CA ASN A 222 4.65 6.66 14.00
C ASN A 222 5.31 5.27 14.17
N ASN A 223 4.51 4.21 14.40
CA ASN A 223 5.00 2.86 14.60
C ASN A 223 4.84 1.99 13.35
N ILE A 224 5.83 1.12 13.10
CA ILE A 224 5.72 0.07 12.08
C ILE A 224 4.70 -0.96 12.54
N LYS A 225 3.67 -1.20 11.75
CA LYS A 225 2.59 -2.16 12.04
C LYS A 225 2.72 -3.45 11.25
N THR A 226 3.12 -3.37 9.99
CA THR A 226 3.35 -4.53 9.12
C THR A 226 4.61 -4.30 8.30
N THR A 227 5.45 -5.31 8.21
CA THR A 227 6.63 -5.32 7.34
C THR A 227 6.44 -6.35 6.22
N ILE A 228 6.58 -5.92 4.97
CA ILE A 228 6.59 -6.78 3.78
C ILE A 228 8.05 -6.94 3.33
N SER A 229 8.53 -8.19 3.28
CA SER A 229 9.92 -8.52 2.93
C SER A 229 10.01 -9.96 2.42
N ASN A 230 11.16 -10.61 2.47
CA ASN A 230 11.27 -12.06 2.25
C ASN A 230 10.78 -12.90 3.46
N LYS A 231 10.45 -12.27 4.59
CA LYS A 231 9.99 -12.98 5.77
C LYS A 231 8.51 -13.31 5.68
N GLU A 232 8.19 -14.58 5.84
CA GLU A 232 6.80 -15.07 5.82
C GLU A 232 6.02 -14.67 7.08
N CYS A 233 4.70 -14.65 6.94
CA CYS A 233 3.76 -14.52 8.04
C CYS A 233 3.90 -15.70 9.03
N GLU A 234 3.68 -15.45 10.32
CA GLU A 234 3.72 -16.50 11.35
C GLU A 234 2.60 -17.52 11.17
N ASN A 235 1.45 -17.09 10.65
CA ASN A 235 0.28 -17.94 10.45
C ASN A 235 0.22 -18.57 9.06
N SER A 236 -0.25 -19.79 8.95
CA SER A 236 -0.47 -20.49 7.68
C SER A 236 -1.62 -19.90 6.87
N ILE A 237 -2.61 -19.31 7.55
CA ILE A 237 -3.71 -18.57 6.96
C ILE A 237 -3.46 -17.09 7.21
N PHE A 238 -3.41 -16.29 6.14
CA PHE A 238 -3.05 -14.88 6.23
C PHE A 238 -4.07 -13.92 5.61
N GLY A 239 -5.15 -14.43 4.99
CA GLY A 239 -6.19 -13.55 4.48
C GLY A 239 -7.54 -14.20 4.27
N PHE A 240 -8.60 -13.40 4.49
CA PHE A 240 -9.97 -13.81 4.25
C PHE A 240 -10.74 -12.74 3.51
N LYS A 241 -11.46 -13.14 2.48
CA LYS A 241 -12.45 -12.30 1.83
C LYS A 241 -13.77 -13.03 1.73
N ILE A 242 -14.83 -12.38 2.19
CA ILE A 242 -16.17 -12.90 2.15
C ILE A 242 -17.01 -12.03 1.23
N ASN A 243 -17.47 -12.62 0.12
CA ASN A 243 -18.32 -11.96 -0.85
C ASN A 243 -19.59 -12.81 -1.05
N GLN A 244 -20.76 -12.22 -0.80
CA GLN A 244 -22.02 -12.95 -0.90
C GLN A 244 -21.96 -14.28 -0.13
N ASN A 245 -22.04 -15.42 -0.80
CA ASN A 245 -21.98 -16.76 -0.23
C ASN A 245 -20.64 -17.48 -0.45
N ILE A 246 -19.60 -16.72 -0.81
CA ILE A 246 -18.27 -17.25 -1.08
C ILE A 246 -17.29 -16.74 -0.04
N ILE A 247 -16.50 -17.65 0.53
CA ILE A 247 -15.37 -17.35 1.42
C ILE A 247 -14.09 -17.71 0.67
N ASN A 248 -13.24 -16.73 0.43
CA ASN A 248 -11.90 -16.94 -0.11
C ASN A 248 -10.88 -16.84 1.02
N ILE A 249 -9.98 -17.80 1.11
CA ILE A 249 -9.00 -17.94 2.18
C ILE A 249 -7.62 -18.01 1.54
N ALA A 250 -6.77 -17.03 1.80
CA ALA A 250 -5.37 -17.06 1.42
C ALA A 250 -4.54 -17.81 2.46
N CYS A 251 -3.84 -18.86 2.05
CA CYS A 251 -3.09 -19.74 2.95
C CYS A 251 -1.92 -20.43 2.25
N ARG A 252 -0.91 -20.88 3.05
CA ARG A 252 0.24 -21.63 2.53
C ARG A 252 -0.02 -23.12 2.31
N PHE A 253 -1.01 -23.71 3.00
CA PHE A 253 -1.30 -25.14 2.94
C PHE A 253 -2.77 -25.39 2.59
N PRO A 254 -3.21 -25.11 1.34
CA PRO A 254 -4.63 -25.16 0.98
C PRO A 254 -5.28 -26.52 1.22
N CYS A 255 -4.58 -27.65 0.97
CA CYS A 255 -5.11 -28.99 1.22
C CYS A 255 -5.43 -29.22 2.70
N LYS A 256 -4.53 -28.79 3.61
CA LYS A 256 -4.75 -28.89 5.06
C LYS A 256 -5.89 -28.00 5.49
N VAL A 257 -5.89 -26.75 5.06
CA VAL A 257 -6.95 -25.77 5.39
C VAL A 257 -8.33 -26.22 4.87
N LYS A 258 -8.38 -26.85 3.69
CA LYS A 258 -9.60 -27.44 3.15
C LYS A 258 -10.17 -28.48 4.11
N LEU A 259 -9.36 -29.46 4.54
CA LEU A 259 -9.80 -30.51 5.46
C LEU A 259 -10.29 -29.95 6.79
N GLU A 260 -9.57 -29.01 7.37
CA GLU A 260 -9.95 -28.32 8.61
C GLU A 260 -11.31 -27.60 8.49
N ILE A 261 -11.58 -26.98 7.34
CA ILE A 261 -12.85 -26.29 7.09
C ILE A 261 -14.00 -27.28 6.87
N GLU A 262 -13.75 -28.36 6.13
CA GLU A 262 -14.76 -29.42 5.90
C GLU A 262 -15.19 -30.05 7.23
N GLU A 263 -14.24 -30.36 8.12
CA GLU A 263 -14.49 -30.90 9.45
C GLU A 263 -15.25 -29.88 10.33
N LEU A 264 -14.75 -28.64 10.43
CA LEU A 264 -15.37 -27.56 11.20
C LEU A 264 -16.83 -27.32 10.78
N PHE A 265 -17.09 -27.30 9.48
CA PHE A 265 -18.42 -27.02 8.96
C PHE A 265 -19.36 -28.23 9.17
N LYS A 266 -18.83 -29.43 9.03
CA LYS A 266 -19.60 -30.67 9.31
C LYS A 266 -20.03 -30.73 10.77
N GLU A 267 -19.14 -30.48 11.72
CA GLU A 267 -19.44 -30.43 13.16
C GLU A 267 -20.49 -29.39 13.54
N ASN A 268 -20.56 -28.31 12.79
CA ASN A 268 -21.51 -27.21 13.04
C ASN A 268 -22.71 -27.20 12.08
N HIS A 269 -22.98 -28.30 11.40
CA HIS A 269 -24.10 -28.45 10.48
C HIS A 269 -24.18 -27.41 9.36
N ILE A 270 -23.01 -26.90 8.91
CA ILE A 270 -22.90 -25.96 7.79
C ILE A 270 -22.71 -26.75 6.50
N VAL A 271 -23.60 -26.52 5.53
CA VAL A 271 -23.56 -27.20 4.24
C VAL A 271 -22.67 -26.48 3.26
N ILE A 272 -21.58 -27.13 2.86
CA ILE A 272 -20.71 -26.67 1.77
C ILE A 272 -21.39 -27.05 0.46
N LYS A 273 -21.64 -26.07 -0.40
CA LYS A 273 -22.15 -26.31 -1.76
C LYS A 273 -21.03 -26.74 -2.70
N GLU A 274 -19.90 -26.04 -2.64
CA GLU A 274 -18.72 -26.30 -3.46
C GLU A 274 -17.47 -25.86 -2.71
N ILE A 275 -16.37 -26.59 -2.86
CA ILE A 275 -15.06 -26.19 -2.35
C ILE A 275 -14.00 -26.39 -3.42
N TYR A 276 -13.21 -25.36 -3.66
CA TYR A 276 -12.12 -25.35 -4.62
C TYR A 276 -10.81 -24.99 -3.93
N ILE A 277 -9.73 -25.57 -4.37
CA ILE A 277 -8.38 -25.25 -3.93
C ILE A 277 -7.49 -24.97 -5.14
N ASN A 278 -6.53 -24.09 -4.95
CA ASN A 278 -5.37 -23.93 -5.81
C ASN A 278 -4.10 -23.87 -4.93
N GLU A 279 -2.99 -23.43 -5.48
CA GLU A 279 -1.68 -23.39 -4.79
C GLU A 279 -1.65 -22.51 -3.52
N SER A 280 -2.56 -21.53 -3.41
CA SER A 280 -2.49 -20.49 -2.37
C SER A 280 -3.86 -20.11 -1.78
N PHE A 281 -4.94 -20.68 -2.29
CA PHE A 281 -6.29 -20.34 -1.87
C PHE A 281 -7.18 -21.55 -1.64
N VAL A 282 -8.06 -21.41 -0.64
CA VAL A 282 -9.26 -22.24 -0.49
C VAL A 282 -10.48 -21.34 -0.72
N LYS A 283 -11.33 -21.72 -1.67
CA LYS A 283 -12.58 -21.04 -1.97
C LYS A 283 -13.75 -21.94 -1.58
N VAL A 284 -14.55 -21.46 -0.66
CA VAL A 284 -15.72 -22.19 -0.14
C VAL A 284 -16.99 -21.46 -0.53
N LYS A 285 -17.89 -22.15 -1.21
CA LYS A 285 -19.24 -21.67 -1.54
C LYS A 285 -20.26 -22.32 -0.64
N LEU A 286 -21.05 -21.50 0.04
CA LEU A 286 -22.05 -21.93 1.02
C LEU A 286 -23.47 -21.71 0.51
N ILE A 287 -24.46 -22.28 1.23
CA ILE A 287 -25.86 -21.88 1.11
C ILE A 287 -26.03 -20.51 1.79
N ASN A 288 -26.74 -19.59 1.16
CA ASN A 288 -26.85 -18.17 1.59
C ASN A 288 -27.28 -18.00 3.06
N THR A 289 -28.16 -18.88 3.57
CA THR A 289 -28.69 -18.80 4.95
C THR A 289 -27.63 -19.09 6.04
N GLN A 290 -26.53 -19.74 5.71
CA GLN A 290 -25.51 -20.20 6.66
C GLN A 290 -24.23 -19.36 6.68
N LEU A 291 -24.12 -18.34 5.84
CA LEU A 291 -22.90 -17.54 5.69
C LEU A 291 -22.47 -16.85 6.99
N LEU A 292 -23.41 -16.30 7.74
CA LEU A 292 -23.11 -15.58 8.99
C LEU A 292 -22.57 -16.53 10.06
N SER A 293 -23.12 -17.73 10.18
CA SER A 293 -22.67 -18.77 11.11
C SER A 293 -21.28 -19.28 10.73
N ALA A 294 -21.07 -19.59 9.45
CA ALA A 294 -19.77 -20.00 8.92
C ALA A 294 -18.68 -18.95 9.17
N LYS A 295 -19.01 -17.68 8.93
CA LYS A 295 -18.10 -16.55 9.18
C LYS A 295 -17.69 -16.46 10.65
N ARG A 296 -18.64 -16.58 11.59
CA ARG A 296 -18.35 -16.56 13.04
C ARG A 296 -17.45 -17.71 13.45
N LEU A 297 -17.70 -18.91 12.94
CA LEU A 297 -16.90 -20.10 13.27
C LEU A 297 -15.47 -20.00 12.76
N ILE A 298 -15.27 -19.60 11.49
CA ILE A 298 -13.94 -19.40 10.91
C ILE A 298 -13.18 -18.35 11.72
N VAL A 299 -13.80 -17.21 11.99
CA VAL A 299 -13.19 -16.13 12.77
C VAL A 299 -12.81 -16.62 14.16
N ASN A 300 -13.68 -17.36 14.87
CA ASN A 300 -13.40 -17.84 16.22
C ASN A 300 -12.31 -18.92 16.24
N LYS A 301 -12.33 -19.90 15.32
CA LYS A 301 -11.28 -20.93 15.23
C LYS A 301 -9.92 -20.30 14.96
N LEU A 302 -9.84 -19.39 14.01
CA LEU A 302 -8.60 -18.73 13.63
C LEU A 302 -8.09 -17.77 14.69
N LEU A 303 -8.98 -17.07 15.40
CA LEU A 303 -8.61 -16.25 16.55
C LEU A 303 -8.04 -17.09 17.69
N ASN A 304 -8.63 -18.27 17.98
CA ASN A 304 -8.15 -19.16 19.03
C ASN A 304 -6.79 -19.78 18.67
N GLU A 305 -6.58 -20.19 17.44
CA GLU A 305 -5.28 -20.68 16.95
C GLU A 305 -4.20 -19.57 16.98
N TRP A 306 -4.58 -18.33 16.70
CA TRP A 306 -3.69 -17.17 16.77
C TRP A 306 -3.32 -16.79 18.21
N ILE A 307 -4.24 -16.92 19.16
CA ILE A 307 -3.98 -16.67 20.58
C ILE A 307 -3.08 -17.76 21.16
N ASN A 308 -3.26 -19.01 20.76
CA ASN A 308 -2.49 -20.16 21.27
C ASN A 308 -1.07 -20.25 20.68
N ASN A 309 -0.81 -19.68 19.50
CA ASN A 309 0.53 -19.62 18.88
C ASN A 309 1.39 -18.43 19.38
N ILE A 310 0.86 -17.59 20.29
CA ILE A 310 1.54 -16.43 20.88
C ILE A 310 1.95 -16.69 22.34
N GLN A 311 1.58 -17.83 22.91
CA GLN A 311 2.11 -18.35 24.18
C GLN A 311 3.32 -19.24 23.94
#